data_0ef37838314f2960f768c57d8177d14e
#
_entry.id   0ef37838314f2960f768c57d8177d14e
#
_cell.length_a   1.000
_cell.length_b   1.000
_cell.length_c   1.000
_cell.angle_alpha   90.00
_cell.angle_beta   90.00
_cell.angle_gamma   90.00
#
_symmetry.space_group_name_H-M   'P 1'
#
loop_
_entity.id
_entity.type
_entity.pdbx_description
1 polymer ?
#
loop_
_entity_poly.entity_id
_entity_poly.type
_entity_poly.pdbx_seq_one_letter_code
_entity_poly.pdbx_strand_id
1 'polypeptide(L)'
;MANEVEIKFRINDMKPLVRSLEHAGFKLETPRTHEVNSLYDQPGQKLRRKGELLRLRKYGDEWVLTHKAKGKSGRHKTRAELETRVDNGKQLDAILRALGFSPTFVYEKYRAEWTDNRGHVVLDETPIGNFGEIEGTPRWIDRTATSLGIRPTDYITKTYADLFFAWKQRTHSPAKSMTYRALGAKAPR
;
A
#
# COMPACT_ATOMS: atom_id res chain seq x y z
N MET A 1 -10.88 -7.54 -15.63
CA MET A 1 -9.84 -7.25 -14.63
C MET A 1 -9.56 -5.76 -14.70
N ALA A 2 -9.67 -5.04 -13.60
CA ALA A 2 -9.30 -3.64 -13.54
C ALA A 2 -7.77 -3.52 -13.55
N ASN A 3 -7.24 -2.57 -14.30
CA ASN A 3 -5.81 -2.23 -14.24
C ASN A 3 -5.64 -1.10 -13.23
N GLU A 4 -4.98 -1.39 -12.11
CA GLU A 4 -4.52 -0.37 -11.17
C GLU A 4 -3.31 0.37 -11.80
N VAL A 5 -3.37 1.69 -11.83
CA VAL A 5 -2.25 2.55 -12.21
C VAL A 5 -1.97 3.50 -11.07
N GLU A 6 -0.76 3.47 -10.53
CA GLU A 6 -0.38 4.22 -9.34
C GLU A 6 1.03 4.81 -9.43
N ILE A 7 1.26 5.85 -8.67
CA ILE A 7 2.58 6.27 -8.18
C ILE A 7 2.54 6.34 -6.66
N LYS A 8 3.71 6.22 -6.05
CA LYS A 8 3.93 6.48 -4.62
C LYS A 8 4.94 7.62 -4.47
N PHE A 9 4.90 8.34 -3.37
CA PHE A 9 5.87 9.38 -3.04
C PHE A 9 6.08 9.46 -1.52
N ARG A 10 7.17 10.11 -1.07
CA ARG A 10 7.40 10.32 0.36
C ARG A 10 6.68 11.58 0.84
N ILE A 11 6.17 11.53 2.07
CA ILE A 11 5.55 12.66 2.75
C ILE A 11 6.42 13.00 3.96
N ASN A 12 6.92 14.23 4.01
CA ASN A 12 7.67 14.73 5.15
C ASN A 12 6.75 15.27 6.25
N ASP A 13 5.68 15.98 5.84
CA ASP A 13 4.65 16.51 6.74
C ASP A 13 3.26 16.30 6.12
N MET A 14 2.39 15.63 6.88
CA MET A 14 1.01 15.33 6.46
C MET A 14 0.14 16.59 6.39
N LYS A 15 0.33 17.54 7.32
CA LYS A 15 -0.57 18.69 7.46
C LYS A 15 -0.61 19.62 6.24
N PRO A 16 0.54 20.02 5.65
CA PRO A 16 0.51 20.83 4.43
C PRO A 16 -0.16 20.09 3.27
N LEU A 17 0.09 18.78 3.13
CA LEU A 17 -0.46 17.97 2.06
C LEU A 17 -1.98 17.85 2.17
N VAL A 18 -2.51 17.61 3.37
CA VAL A 18 -3.97 17.58 3.62
C VAL A 18 -4.60 18.92 3.21
N ARG A 19 -4.03 20.04 3.64
CA ARG A 19 -4.52 21.38 3.22
C ARG A 19 -4.50 21.56 1.69
N SER A 20 -3.45 21.07 1.04
CA SER A 20 -3.35 21.13 -0.44
C SER A 20 -4.43 20.28 -1.12
N LEU A 21 -4.75 19.11 -0.58
CA LEU A 21 -5.85 18.27 -1.08
C LEU A 21 -7.20 18.96 -0.93
N GLU A 22 -7.49 19.54 0.23
CA GLU A 22 -8.72 20.29 0.49
C GLU A 22 -8.86 21.48 -0.47
N HIS A 23 -7.80 22.29 -0.67
CA HIS A 23 -7.80 23.41 -1.61
C HIS A 23 -7.95 22.96 -3.07
N ALA A 24 -7.43 21.78 -3.42
CA ALA A 24 -7.62 21.19 -4.75
C ALA A 24 -8.99 20.54 -4.95
N GLY A 25 -9.88 20.59 -3.96
CA GLY A 25 -11.25 20.10 -4.03
C GLY A 25 -11.41 18.61 -3.78
N PHE A 26 -10.38 17.94 -3.26
CA PHE A 26 -10.51 16.54 -2.82
C PHE A 26 -11.36 16.46 -1.56
N LYS A 27 -12.13 15.39 -1.46
CA LYS A 27 -12.94 15.04 -0.28
C LYS A 27 -12.35 13.83 0.41
N LEU A 28 -12.35 13.83 1.74
CA LEU A 28 -12.01 12.67 2.53
C LEU A 28 -13.09 11.60 2.32
N GLU A 29 -12.74 10.50 1.68
CA GLU A 29 -13.63 9.37 1.41
C GLU A 29 -13.54 8.34 2.54
N THR A 30 -12.32 7.95 2.90
CA THR A 30 -12.09 7.05 4.03
C THR A 30 -11.24 7.77 5.07
N PRO A 31 -11.75 7.95 6.31
CA PRO A 31 -10.99 8.55 7.38
C PRO A 31 -9.81 7.65 7.76
N ARG A 32 -8.85 8.23 8.47
CA ARG A 32 -7.64 7.52 8.93
C ARG A 32 -8.00 6.21 9.64
N THR A 33 -7.71 5.10 8.99
CA THR A 33 -8.08 3.74 9.43
C THR A 33 -6.83 2.86 9.53
N HIS A 34 -6.76 2.03 10.58
CA HIS A 34 -5.69 1.06 10.74
C HIS A 34 -5.83 -0.10 9.75
N GLU A 35 -4.74 -0.43 9.10
CA GLU A 35 -4.65 -1.48 8.10
C GLU A 35 -3.52 -2.46 8.44
N VAL A 36 -3.85 -3.76 8.45
CA VAL A 36 -2.88 -4.85 8.61
C VAL A 36 -2.93 -5.73 7.37
N ASN A 37 -1.79 -5.98 6.78
CA ASN A 37 -1.64 -6.77 5.56
C ASN A 37 -0.77 -7.98 5.80
N SER A 38 -1.24 -9.14 5.37
CA SER A 38 -0.46 -10.38 5.31
C SER A 38 -0.27 -10.78 3.85
N LEU A 39 0.97 -10.84 3.41
CA LEU A 39 1.32 -11.35 2.08
C LEU A 39 1.57 -12.85 2.16
N TYR A 40 0.85 -13.63 1.37
CA TYR A 40 0.94 -15.07 1.35
C TYR A 40 1.74 -15.56 0.13
N ASP A 41 2.50 -16.62 0.34
CA ASP A 41 3.16 -17.34 -0.74
C ASP A 41 3.27 -18.84 -0.40
N GLN A 42 3.55 -19.64 -1.40
CA GLN A 42 3.86 -21.05 -1.25
C GLN A 42 5.37 -21.27 -1.00
N PRO A 43 5.77 -22.43 -0.48
CA PRO A 43 7.18 -22.79 -0.35
C PRO A 43 7.96 -22.53 -1.64
N GLY A 44 9.14 -21.93 -1.49
CA GLY A 44 9.96 -21.49 -2.62
C GLY A 44 9.53 -20.17 -3.25
N GLN A 45 8.63 -19.39 -2.63
CA GLN A 45 8.20 -18.06 -3.07
C GLN A 45 7.66 -18.06 -4.52
N LYS A 46 6.74 -18.98 -4.82
CA LYS A 46 6.25 -19.21 -6.18
C LYS A 46 5.56 -17.98 -6.79
N LEU A 47 4.72 -17.29 -6.01
CA LEU A 47 4.06 -16.07 -6.47
C LEU A 47 5.08 -14.94 -6.68
N ARG A 48 5.94 -14.71 -5.69
CA ARG A 48 6.97 -13.67 -5.77
C ARG A 48 7.89 -13.84 -6.98
N ARG A 49 8.30 -15.07 -7.30
CA ARG A 49 9.14 -15.35 -8.49
C ARG A 49 8.43 -15.01 -9.80
N LYS A 50 7.10 -15.13 -9.84
CA LYS A 50 6.28 -14.72 -10.98
C LYS A 50 6.00 -13.21 -11.00
N GLY A 51 6.36 -12.48 -9.94
CA GLY A 51 6.02 -11.08 -9.75
C GLY A 51 4.56 -10.87 -9.31
N GLU A 52 3.90 -11.93 -8.87
CA GLU A 52 2.53 -11.94 -8.35
C GLU A 52 2.51 -11.70 -6.84
N LEU A 53 1.34 -11.36 -6.31
CA LEU A 53 1.12 -11.14 -4.88
C LEU A 53 -0.27 -11.62 -4.49
N LEU A 54 -0.36 -12.34 -3.37
CA LEU A 54 -1.61 -12.66 -2.70
C LEU A 54 -1.60 -11.98 -1.32
N ARG A 55 -2.60 -11.14 -1.05
CA ARG A 55 -2.71 -10.36 0.17
C ARG A 55 -4.04 -10.60 0.85
N LEU A 56 -4.02 -10.89 2.13
CA LEU A 56 -5.19 -10.77 3.00
C LEU A 56 -4.99 -9.52 3.85
N ARG A 57 -5.91 -8.55 3.73
CA ARG A 57 -5.90 -7.26 4.39
C ARG A 57 -7.04 -7.19 5.40
N LYS A 58 -6.74 -6.77 6.61
CA LYS A 58 -7.73 -6.26 7.56
C LYS A 58 -7.67 -4.73 7.52
N TYR A 59 -8.78 -4.06 7.17
CA TYR A 59 -8.91 -2.61 7.05
C TYR A 59 -10.06 -2.15 7.94
N GLY A 60 -9.74 -1.60 9.11
CA GLY A 60 -10.75 -1.45 10.15
C GLY A 60 -11.33 -2.81 10.54
N ASP A 61 -12.63 -2.99 10.35
CA ASP A 61 -13.32 -4.26 10.61
C ASP A 61 -13.51 -5.13 9.35
N GLU A 62 -13.20 -4.60 8.18
CA GLU A 62 -13.35 -5.31 6.91
C GLU A 62 -12.13 -6.18 6.60
N TRP A 63 -12.39 -7.32 5.94
CA TRP A 63 -11.37 -8.17 5.38
C TRP A 63 -11.46 -8.20 3.87
N VAL A 64 -10.31 -8.14 3.23
CA VAL A 64 -10.21 -8.12 1.77
C VAL A 64 -9.10 -9.06 1.32
N LEU A 65 -9.43 -9.96 0.38
CA LEU A 65 -8.46 -10.79 -0.31
C LEU A 65 -8.14 -10.15 -1.66
N THR A 66 -6.85 -9.95 -1.93
CA THR A 66 -6.37 -9.34 -3.16
C THR A 66 -5.35 -10.23 -3.84
N HIS A 67 -5.51 -10.49 -5.13
CA HIS A 67 -4.47 -11.02 -6.01
C HIS A 67 -4.02 -9.92 -6.96
N LYS A 68 -2.70 -9.68 -7.01
CA LYS A 68 -2.10 -8.76 -7.98
C LYS A 68 -1.20 -9.55 -8.92
N ALA A 69 -1.42 -9.43 -10.22
CA ALA A 69 -0.59 -10.03 -11.26
C ALA A 69 0.78 -9.34 -11.36
N LYS A 70 1.68 -9.85 -12.20
CA LYS A 70 2.96 -9.21 -12.49
C LYS A 70 2.75 -7.79 -13.02
N GLY A 71 3.31 -6.80 -12.32
CA GLY A 71 3.23 -5.41 -12.70
C GLY A 71 4.23 -5.03 -13.79
N LYS A 72 3.89 -3.98 -14.53
CA LYS A 72 4.83 -3.24 -15.39
C LYS A 72 5.25 -1.98 -14.65
N SER A 73 6.56 -1.76 -14.55
CA SER A 73 7.11 -0.54 -13.96
C SER A 73 7.61 0.37 -15.08
N GLY A 74 7.28 1.64 -14.96
CA GLY A 74 7.72 2.73 -15.84
C GLY A 74 7.62 4.02 -15.04
N ARG A 75 7.18 5.10 -15.66
CA ARG A 75 6.85 6.36 -14.96
C ARG A 75 5.74 6.13 -13.90
N HIS A 76 4.74 5.31 -14.27
CA HIS A 76 3.71 4.80 -13.37
C HIS A 76 3.83 3.30 -13.26
N LYS A 77 3.39 2.73 -12.15
CA LYS A 77 3.26 1.29 -11.98
C LYS A 77 1.87 0.88 -12.42
N THR A 78 1.78 -0.12 -13.29
CA THR A 78 0.51 -0.67 -13.76
C THR A 78 0.43 -2.15 -13.46
N ARG A 79 -0.73 -2.61 -12.93
CA ARG A 79 -0.90 -3.97 -12.48
C ARG A 79 -2.36 -4.40 -12.57
N ALA A 80 -2.61 -5.61 -13.09
CA ALA A 80 -3.94 -6.21 -13.02
C ALA A 80 -4.21 -6.68 -11.58
N GLU A 81 -5.38 -6.35 -11.07
CA GLU A 81 -5.81 -6.66 -9.71
C GLU A 81 -7.17 -7.34 -9.70
N LEU A 82 -7.32 -8.34 -8.83
CA LEU A 82 -8.56 -9.00 -8.46
C LEU A 82 -8.72 -8.86 -6.96
N GLU A 83 -9.82 -8.30 -6.54
CA GLU A 83 -10.10 -8.07 -5.13
C GLU A 83 -11.52 -8.54 -4.77
N THR A 84 -11.69 -9.09 -3.57
CA THR A 84 -12.99 -9.46 -3.03
C THR A 84 -13.02 -9.25 -1.51
N ARG A 85 -14.17 -8.82 -1.01
CA ARG A 85 -14.43 -8.78 0.43
C ARG A 85 -14.62 -10.19 0.98
N VAL A 86 -14.26 -10.37 2.23
CA VAL A 86 -14.31 -11.66 2.94
C VAL A 86 -14.94 -11.42 4.30
N ASP A 87 -16.00 -12.16 4.63
CA ASP A 87 -16.71 -11.99 5.90
C ASP A 87 -15.84 -12.44 7.09
N ASN A 88 -15.09 -13.52 6.91
CA ASN A 88 -14.25 -14.09 7.97
C ASN A 88 -12.80 -14.28 7.50
N GLY A 89 -11.98 -13.24 7.67
CA GLY A 89 -10.58 -13.28 7.29
C GLY A 89 -9.75 -14.27 8.11
N LYS A 90 -10.12 -14.55 9.37
CA LYS A 90 -9.42 -15.56 10.17
C LYS A 90 -9.65 -16.97 9.63
N GLN A 91 -10.87 -17.26 9.20
CA GLN A 91 -11.18 -18.55 8.57
C GLN A 91 -10.47 -18.68 7.21
N LEU A 92 -10.40 -17.58 6.44
CA LEU A 92 -9.65 -17.58 5.19
C LEU A 92 -8.14 -17.78 5.39
N ASP A 93 -7.54 -17.18 6.43
CA ASP A 93 -6.13 -17.46 6.79
C ASP A 93 -5.92 -18.95 7.05
N ALA A 94 -6.83 -19.60 7.81
CA ALA A 94 -6.75 -21.03 8.07
C ALA A 94 -6.86 -21.87 6.79
N ILE A 95 -7.78 -21.52 5.88
CA ILE A 95 -7.93 -22.17 4.58
C ILE A 95 -6.67 -22.00 3.73
N LEU A 96 -6.12 -20.79 3.62
CA LEU A 96 -4.89 -20.53 2.87
C LEU A 96 -3.72 -21.38 3.41
N ARG A 97 -3.58 -21.50 4.73
CA ARG A 97 -2.56 -22.36 5.35
C ARG A 97 -2.79 -23.83 5.03
N ALA A 98 -4.03 -24.33 5.08
CA ALA A 98 -4.37 -25.71 4.71
C ALA A 98 -4.04 -26.01 3.24
N LEU A 99 -4.13 -25.00 2.36
CA LEU A 99 -3.74 -25.07 0.95
C LEU A 99 -2.24 -24.91 0.70
N GLY A 100 -1.42 -24.83 1.77
CA GLY A 100 0.04 -24.73 1.67
C GLY A 100 0.57 -23.31 1.46
N PHE A 101 -0.26 -22.27 1.60
CA PHE A 101 0.22 -20.89 1.66
C PHE A 101 0.62 -20.53 3.08
N SER A 102 1.59 -19.64 3.23
CA SER A 102 1.99 -19.09 4.52
C SER A 102 2.26 -17.59 4.41
N PRO A 103 2.02 -16.81 5.48
CA PRO A 103 2.41 -15.41 5.50
C PRO A 103 3.93 -15.28 5.39
N THR A 104 4.41 -14.63 4.36
CA THR A 104 5.84 -14.37 4.12
C THR A 104 6.28 -12.98 4.52
N PHE A 105 5.33 -12.04 4.58
CA PHE A 105 5.56 -10.67 5.02
C PHE A 105 4.29 -10.07 5.60
N VAL A 106 4.41 -9.46 6.77
CA VAL A 106 3.31 -8.74 7.43
C VAL A 106 3.71 -7.29 7.57
N TYR A 107 2.79 -6.39 7.25
CA TYR A 107 2.98 -4.96 7.45
C TYR A 107 1.67 -4.28 7.87
N GLU A 108 1.82 -3.18 8.59
CA GLU A 108 0.70 -2.35 9.01
C GLU A 108 0.96 -0.88 8.70
N LYS A 109 -0.10 -0.13 8.62
CA LYS A 109 -0.11 1.32 8.42
C LYS A 109 -1.43 1.90 8.88
N TYR A 110 -1.49 3.22 9.03
CA TYR A 110 -2.74 3.95 9.07
C TYR A 110 -2.93 4.63 7.72
N ARG A 111 -4.12 4.48 7.14
CA ARG A 111 -4.46 4.97 5.81
C ARG A 111 -5.64 5.92 5.85
N ALA A 112 -5.54 7.06 5.17
CA ALA A 112 -6.64 7.94 4.82
C ALA A 112 -6.74 8.05 3.30
N GLU A 113 -7.97 8.04 2.76
CA GLU A 113 -8.20 8.08 1.31
C GLU A 113 -9.00 9.33 0.94
N TRP A 114 -8.53 10.01 -0.10
CA TRP A 114 -9.11 11.25 -0.63
C TRP A 114 -9.46 11.07 -2.09
N THR A 115 -10.58 11.62 -2.54
CA THR A 115 -11.01 11.50 -3.93
C THR A 115 -11.54 12.83 -4.48
N ASP A 116 -11.40 13.00 -5.80
CA ASP A 116 -12.08 14.04 -6.59
C ASP A 116 -13.08 13.40 -7.58
N ASN A 117 -13.49 12.14 -7.34
CA ASN A 117 -14.32 11.27 -8.18
C ASN A 117 -13.68 10.86 -9.54
N ARG A 118 -12.40 11.19 -9.79
CA ARG A 118 -11.66 10.78 -11.00
C ARG A 118 -10.51 9.85 -10.66
N GLY A 119 -10.10 9.84 -9.40
CA GLY A 119 -9.04 9.01 -8.86
C GLY A 119 -8.91 9.25 -7.37
N HIS A 120 -7.90 8.58 -6.78
CA HIS A 120 -7.69 8.61 -5.33
C HIS A 120 -6.29 9.12 -5.00
N VAL A 121 -6.21 9.88 -3.91
CA VAL A 121 -4.95 10.21 -3.23
C VAL A 121 -4.99 9.59 -1.85
N VAL A 122 -4.04 8.73 -1.58
CA VAL A 122 -3.95 7.97 -0.35
C VAL A 122 -2.80 8.50 0.50
N LEU A 123 -3.03 8.63 1.79
CA LEU A 123 -2.02 9.04 2.77
C LEU A 123 -1.78 7.89 3.74
N ASP A 124 -0.56 7.36 3.74
CA ASP A 124 -0.15 6.22 4.54
C ASP A 124 0.89 6.61 5.59
N GLU A 125 0.56 6.42 6.85
CA GLU A 125 1.49 6.49 7.97
C GLU A 125 2.02 5.08 8.25
N THR A 126 3.30 4.84 8.02
CA THR A 126 3.92 3.51 8.19
C THR A 126 5.03 3.55 9.24
N PRO A 127 5.43 2.40 9.82
CA PRO A 127 6.55 2.34 10.76
C PRO A 127 7.90 2.80 10.20
N ILE A 128 8.03 2.94 8.86
CA ILE A 128 9.28 3.36 8.18
C ILE A 128 9.18 4.76 7.56
N GLY A 129 8.13 5.51 7.89
CA GLY A 129 7.86 6.87 7.41
C GLY A 129 6.53 6.98 6.68
N ASN A 130 6.20 8.19 6.26
CA ASN A 130 4.93 8.48 5.62
C ASN A 130 5.06 8.47 4.10
N PHE A 131 4.02 7.97 3.45
CA PHE A 131 3.95 7.87 1.99
C PHE A 131 2.57 8.32 1.50
N GLY A 132 2.56 8.87 0.29
CA GLY A 132 1.33 9.06 -0.47
C GLY A 132 1.29 8.12 -1.67
N GLU A 133 0.10 7.76 -2.09
CA GLU A 133 -0.16 7.08 -3.35
C GLU A 133 -1.14 7.93 -4.14
N ILE A 134 -1.00 7.98 -5.47
CA ILE A 134 -1.95 8.61 -6.38
C ILE A 134 -2.35 7.55 -7.38
N GLU A 135 -3.64 7.19 -7.39
CA GLU A 135 -4.23 6.15 -8.22
C GLU A 135 -5.26 6.72 -9.18
N GLY A 136 -5.16 6.41 -10.46
CA GLY A 136 -6.09 6.86 -11.49
C GLY A 136 -5.53 6.72 -12.89
N THR A 137 -6.06 7.50 -13.84
CA THR A 137 -5.47 7.50 -15.19
C THR A 137 -4.11 8.21 -15.20
N PRO A 138 -3.15 7.80 -16.06
CA PRO A 138 -1.81 8.39 -16.09
C PRO A 138 -1.80 9.92 -16.18
N ARG A 139 -2.65 10.50 -17.02
CA ARG A 139 -2.76 11.97 -17.16
C ARG A 139 -3.29 12.63 -15.90
N TRP A 140 -4.24 12.00 -15.23
CA TRP A 140 -4.80 12.53 -13.99
C TRP A 140 -3.78 12.44 -12.85
N ILE A 141 -3.04 11.31 -12.74
CA ILE A 141 -1.96 11.14 -11.79
C ILE A 141 -0.92 12.25 -11.92
N ASP A 142 -0.42 12.50 -13.15
CA ASP A 142 0.61 13.52 -13.38
C ASP A 142 0.12 14.94 -13.08
N ARG A 143 -1.13 15.26 -13.41
CA ARG A 143 -1.72 16.57 -13.07
C ARG A 143 -1.89 16.74 -11.57
N THR A 144 -2.43 15.74 -10.90
CA THR A 144 -2.63 15.73 -9.44
C THR A 144 -1.28 15.84 -8.71
N ALA A 145 -0.28 15.06 -9.11
CA ALA A 145 1.05 15.15 -8.55
C ALA A 145 1.63 16.56 -8.69
N THR A 146 1.51 17.16 -9.88
CA THR A 146 1.98 18.53 -10.15
C THR A 146 1.25 19.57 -9.26
N SER A 147 -0.07 19.46 -9.12
CA SER A 147 -0.84 20.39 -8.27
C SER A 147 -0.51 20.27 -6.79
N LEU A 148 -0.04 19.10 -6.35
CA LEU A 148 0.42 18.83 -4.99
C LEU A 148 1.92 19.12 -4.80
N GLY A 149 2.63 19.64 -5.82
CA GLY A 149 4.05 19.95 -5.76
C GLY A 149 4.98 18.73 -5.83
N ILE A 150 4.49 17.57 -6.27
CA ILE A 150 5.24 16.33 -6.38
C ILE A 150 5.84 16.23 -7.78
N ARG A 151 7.16 16.18 -7.87
CA ARG A 151 7.87 16.11 -9.14
C ARG A 151 7.96 14.68 -9.65
N PRO A 152 8.05 14.44 -10.96
CA PRO A 152 8.24 13.09 -11.52
C PRO A 152 9.47 12.35 -10.99
N THR A 153 10.50 13.07 -10.56
CA THR A 153 11.70 12.52 -9.91
C THR A 153 11.44 11.94 -8.52
N ASP A 154 10.34 12.33 -7.90
CA ASP A 154 9.94 11.89 -6.56
C ASP A 154 9.03 10.63 -6.62
N TYR A 155 8.67 10.17 -7.84
CA TYR A 155 7.81 9.00 -8.03
C TYR A 155 8.52 7.71 -7.63
N ILE A 156 7.84 6.91 -6.83
CA ILE A 156 8.28 5.63 -6.32
C ILE A 156 7.33 4.56 -6.88
N THR A 157 7.87 3.60 -7.65
CA THR A 157 7.10 2.46 -8.18
C THR A 157 7.32 1.17 -7.37
N LYS A 158 8.09 1.25 -6.29
CA LYS A 158 8.39 0.14 -5.38
C LYS A 158 7.21 -0.21 -4.47
N THR A 159 7.11 -1.49 -4.12
CA THR A 159 6.13 -1.96 -3.13
C THR A 159 6.55 -1.61 -1.70
N TYR A 160 5.63 -1.69 -0.73
CA TYR A 160 5.97 -1.53 0.70
C TYR A 160 6.97 -2.58 1.18
N ALA A 161 6.92 -3.80 0.65
CA ALA A 161 7.91 -4.82 0.95
C ALA A 161 9.32 -4.39 0.47
N ASP A 162 9.44 -3.86 -0.76
CA ASP A 162 10.72 -3.38 -1.29
C ASP A 162 11.24 -2.19 -0.48
N LEU A 163 10.37 -1.26 -0.10
CA LEU A 163 10.71 -0.10 0.73
C LEU A 163 11.19 -0.54 2.12
N PHE A 164 10.52 -1.52 2.73
CA PHE A 164 10.91 -2.08 4.00
C PHE A 164 12.27 -2.79 3.92
N PHE A 165 12.51 -3.61 2.89
CA PHE A 165 13.80 -4.28 2.74
C PHE A 165 14.95 -3.29 2.51
N ALA A 166 14.74 -2.24 1.72
CA ALA A 166 15.72 -1.17 1.54
C ALA A 166 15.97 -0.39 2.86
N TRP A 167 14.90 -0.09 3.61
CA TRP A 167 15.01 0.53 4.93
C TRP A 167 15.79 -0.37 5.90
N LYS A 168 15.46 -1.66 5.94
CA LYS A 168 16.12 -2.67 6.78
C LYS A 168 17.62 -2.77 6.51
N GLN A 169 18.02 -2.78 5.24
CA GLN A 169 19.44 -2.80 4.86
C GLN A 169 20.17 -1.54 5.36
N ARG A 170 19.57 -0.36 5.17
CA ARG A 170 20.17 0.92 5.59
C ARG A 170 20.29 1.05 7.11
N THR A 171 19.35 0.51 7.87
CA THR A 171 19.29 0.64 9.33
C THR A 171 19.87 -0.57 10.06
N HIS A 172 20.29 -1.61 9.33
CA HIS A 172 20.74 -2.90 9.90
C HIS A 172 19.71 -3.54 10.85
N SER A 173 18.42 -3.26 10.63
CA SER A 173 17.34 -3.75 11.49
C SER A 173 17.17 -5.27 11.38
N PRO A 174 17.03 -6.02 12.49
CA PRO A 174 16.74 -7.45 12.47
C PRO A 174 15.26 -7.76 12.19
N ALA A 175 14.39 -6.75 12.10
CA ALA A 175 12.95 -6.91 11.98
C ALA A 175 12.56 -7.78 10.76
N LYS A 176 11.57 -8.65 10.95
CA LYS A 176 11.04 -9.54 9.91
C LYS A 176 9.72 -9.05 9.32
N SER A 177 9.07 -8.06 9.94
CA SER A 177 7.79 -7.47 9.54
C SER A 177 7.84 -5.96 9.70
N MET A 178 7.05 -5.24 8.90
CA MET A 178 6.93 -3.78 8.99
C MET A 178 5.72 -3.43 9.86
N THR A 179 5.80 -3.77 11.14
CA THR A 179 4.78 -3.40 12.13
C THR A 179 5.38 -2.44 13.16
N TYR A 180 4.54 -1.57 13.75
CA TYR A 180 4.99 -0.65 14.79
C TYR A 180 5.67 -1.40 15.94
N ARG A 181 5.07 -2.53 16.35
CA ARG A 181 5.64 -3.38 17.40
C ARG A 181 7.01 -3.95 17.01
N ALA A 182 7.15 -4.51 15.80
CA ALA A 182 8.40 -5.15 15.36
C ALA A 182 9.55 -4.16 15.19
N LEU A 183 9.24 -2.89 14.93
CA LEU A 183 10.23 -1.83 14.76
C LEU A 183 10.44 -1.01 16.04
N GLY A 184 9.74 -1.28 17.13
CA GLY A 184 9.79 -0.46 18.34
C GLY A 184 9.28 0.97 18.12
N ALA A 185 8.57 1.20 17.03
CA ALA A 185 8.01 2.50 16.69
C ALA A 185 6.67 2.73 17.42
N LYS A 186 6.41 3.97 17.83
CA LYS A 186 5.10 4.31 18.37
C LYS A 186 4.08 4.40 17.23
N ALA A 187 2.94 3.73 17.38
CA ALA A 187 1.82 3.97 16.50
C ALA A 187 1.39 5.44 16.60
N PRO A 188 1.10 6.12 15.48
CA PRO A 188 0.65 7.50 15.51
C PRO A 188 -0.71 7.57 16.22
N ARG A 189 -0.87 8.58 17.07
CA ARG A 189 -2.10 8.85 17.84
C ARG A 189 -3.21 9.41 16.97
#